data_cf40f9388662d2855eebe123e9d642bd
#
_entry.id   cf40f9388662d2855eebe123e9d642bd
#
_cell.length_a   1.000
_cell.length_b   1.000
_cell.length_c   1.000
_cell.angle_alpha   90.00
_cell.angle_beta   90.00
_cell.angle_gamma   90.00
#
_symmetry.space_group_name_H-M   'P 1'
#
loop_
_entity.id
_entity.type
_entity.pdbx_description
1 polymer ?
#
loop_
_entity_poly.entity_id
_entity_poly.type
_entity_poly.pdbx_seq_one_letter_code
_entity_poly.pdbx_strand_id
1 'polypeptide(L)'
;EETDASSQTIADIAAGNDDFSTLVAALSAADLVDTLDDEAATFTVFAPTNTAFDKIEDTALSGLLADTDALSQVLLQHVVADVEVGAVDAFAANGTAVDTVSGEDVAVDIINFTQGENTQDDEVAYDVANGRLVGGAGSDNAGFTLYTFDNDLGSATSNCNDACADTWMPLLVTDANASGTPGLSSVERNDGSMQATFQGRPLYFFANDSAAGENSGDGVNDVWSNVTLPQTALVVEGAIVTTTDIKASNGTLHIIESVITETLN
;
A
#
# COMPACT_ATOMS: atom_id res chain seq x y z
N GLU A 1 -24.48 -12.42 18.07
CA GLU A 1 -23.68 -11.89 19.19
C GLU A 1 -22.52 -11.14 18.55
N GLU A 2 -22.54 -9.80 18.63
CA GLU A 2 -21.35 -8.99 18.34
C GLU A 2 -20.35 -9.32 19.46
N THR A 3 -19.28 -10.03 19.13
CA THR A 3 -18.14 -10.16 20.02
C THR A 3 -17.52 -8.77 20.17
N ASP A 4 -17.48 -8.26 21.39
CA ASP A 4 -16.85 -6.99 21.73
C ASP A 4 -15.36 -7.10 21.31
N ALA A 5 -14.93 -6.33 20.31
CA ALA A 5 -13.56 -6.35 19.80
C ALA A 5 -12.52 -6.04 20.90
N SER A 6 -12.94 -5.35 21.98
CA SER A 6 -12.09 -5.07 23.14
C SER A 6 -11.77 -6.31 24.00
N SER A 7 -12.37 -7.47 23.71
CA SER A 7 -12.11 -8.75 24.40
C SER A 7 -11.30 -9.73 23.55
N GLN A 8 -10.94 -9.37 22.32
CA GLN A 8 -10.16 -10.18 21.39
C GLN A 8 -8.73 -9.65 21.33
N THR A 9 -7.77 -10.54 21.22
CA THR A 9 -6.36 -10.17 20.96
C THR A 9 -6.21 -9.70 19.51
N ILE A 10 -5.06 -9.12 19.19
CA ILE A 10 -4.71 -8.76 17.79
C ILE A 10 -4.72 -10.00 16.90
N ALA A 11 -4.22 -11.14 17.40
CA ALA A 11 -4.25 -12.41 16.69
C ALA A 11 -5.67 -12.90 16.43
N ASP A 12 -6.58 -12.79 17.41
CA ASP A 12 -8.00 -13.15 17.27
C ASP A 12 -8.70 -12.29 16.21
N ILE A 13 -8.48 -10.97 16.25
CA ILE A 13 -9.06 -10.03 15.28
C ILE A 13 -8.58 -10.36 13.86
N ALA A 14 -7.29 -10.63 13.67
CA ALA A 14 -6.74 -11.02 12.38
C ALA A 14 -7.32 -12.36 11.92
N ALA A 15 -7.40 -13.37 12.79
CA ALA A 15 -7.96 -14.68 12.46
C ALA A 15 -9.47 -14.64 12.17
N GLY A 16 -10.19 -13.68 12.74
CA GLY A 16 -11.64 -13.49 12.54
C GLY A 16 -12.01 -12.73 11.27
N ASN A 17 -11.07 -12.22 10.51
CA ASN A 17 -11.30 -11.43 9.30
C ASN A 17 -10.64 -12.07 8.07
N ASP A 18 -11.47 -12.43 7.10
CA ASP A 18 -11.03 -13.08 5.85
C ASP A 18 -10.03 -12.23 5.05
N ASP A 19 -10.03 -10.90 5.21
CA ASP A 19 -9.08 -9.98 4.55
C ASP A 19 -7.64 -10.14 5.04
N PHE A 20 -7.42 -10.81 6.17
CA PHE A 20 -6.10 -11.08 6.75
C PHE A 20 -5.65 -12.53 6.62
N SER A 21 -6.31 -13.35 5.80
CA SER A 21 -5.98 -14.78 5.70
C SER A 21 -4.52 -15.03 5.31
N THR A 22 -3.94 -14.21 4.43
CA THR A 22 -2.51 -14.28 4.05
C THR A 22 -1.61 -13.88 5.21
N LEU A 23 -1.94 -12.80 5.95
CA LEU A 23 -1.20 -12.38 7.14
C LEU A 23 -1.20 -13.49 8.21
N VAL A 24 -2.35 -14.09 8.50
CA VAL A 24 -2.49 -15.17 9.47
C VAL A 24 -1.66 -16.39 9.06
N ALA A 25 -1.67 -16.75 7.77
CA ALA A 25 -0.83 -17.83 7.25
C ALA A 25 0.67 -17.53 7.41
N ALA A 26 1.09 -16.28 7.13
CA ALA A 26 2.47 -15.82 7.30
C ALA A 26 2.90 -15.83 8.77
N LEU A 27 2.06 -15.30 9.68
CA LEU A 27 2.32 -15.34 11.14
C LEU A 27 2.44 -16.77 11.65
N SER A 28 1.61 -17.68 11.16
CA SER A 28 1.66 -19.10 11.52
C SER A 28 2.95 -19.77 11.02
N ALA A 29 3.39 -19.45 9.80
CA ALA A 29 4.62 -19.97 9.21
C ALA A 29 5.88 -19.45 9.95
N ALA A 30 5.82 -18.24 10.49
CA ALA A 30 6.89 -17.59 11.25
C ALA A 30 6.86 -17.91 12.78
N ASP A 31 5.88 -18.70 13.25
CA ASP A 31 5.66 -19.02 14.69
C ASP A 31 5.43 -17.75 15.56
N LEU A 32 4.75 -16.75 15.01
CA LEU A 32 4.51 -15.43 15.65
C LEU A 32 3.08 -15.27 16.18
N VAL A 33 2.19 -16.24 15.96
CA VAL A 33 0.78 -16.15 16.42
C VAL A 33 0.70 -15.99 17.93
N ASP A 34 1.41 -16.86 18.69
CA ASP A 34 1.41 -16.85 20.16
C ASP A 34 1.97 -15.52 20.72
N THR A 35 2.90 -14.87 19.98
CA THR A 35 3.45 -13.56 20.37
C THR A 35 2.36 -12.47 20.30
N LEU A 36 1.55 -12.46 19.25
CA LEU A 36 0.48 -11.47 19.08
C LEU A 36 -0.82 -11.83 19.84
N ASP A 37 -0.88 -13.03 20.40
CA ASP A 37 -1.95 -13.52 21.26
C ASP A 37 -1.67 -13.31 22.76
N ASP A 38 -0.49 -12.82 23.13
CA ASP A 38 -0.11 -12.56 24.52
C ASP A 38 -0.91 -11.36 25.10
N GLU A 39 -1.87 -11.65 25.96
CA GLU A 39 -2.70 -10.64 26.65
C GLU A 39 -1.88 -9.80 27.67
N ALA A 40 -0.70 -10.23 28.07
CA ALA A 40 0.14 -9.50 29.01
C ALA A 40 1.04 -8.46 28.33
N ALA A 41 1.22 -8.56 27.02
CA ALA A 41 1.95 -7.61 26.19
C ALA A 41 1.04 -6.50 25.65
N THR A 42 1.64 -5.42 25.17
CA THR A 42 0.90 -4.34 24.47
C THR A 42 1.57 -4.11 23.13
N PHE A 43 0.76 -4.12 22.06
CA PHE A 43 1.27 -3.97 20.71
C PHE A 43 0.52 -2.87 19.93
N THR A 44 1.22 -2.26 18.99
CA THR A 44 0.62 -1.59 17.83
C THR A 44 1.02 -2.36 16.59
N VAL A 45 0.05 -2.84 15.82
CA VAL A 45 0.29 -3.64 14.62
C VAL A 45 -0.25 -2.93 13.39
N PHE A 46 0.62 -2.76 12.39
CA PHE A 46 0.26 -2.33 11.04
C PHE A 46 -0.04 -3.56 10.21
N ALA A 47 -1.33 -3.92 10.06
CA ALA A 47 -1.76 -5.18 9.47
C ALA A 47 -2.01 -5.03 7.96
N PRO A 48 -1.18 -5.64 7.10
CA PRO A 48 -1.44 -5.68 5.66
C PRO A 48 -2.57 -6.64 5.32
N THR A 49 -3.46 -6.22 4.44
CA THR A 49 -4.55 -7.05 3.90
C THR A 49 -4.02 -8.06 2.87
N ASN A 50 -4.87 -9.02 2.46
CA ASN A 50 -4.55 -9.91 1.33
C ASN A 50 -4.18 -9.11 0.08
N THR A 51 -4.93 -8.05 -0.23
CA THR A 51 -4.62 -7.16 -1.36
C THR A 51 -3.26 -6.47 -1.22
N ALA A 52 -2.80 -6.19 0.01
CA ALA A 52 -1.46 -5.66 0.23
C ALA A 52 -0.37 -6.69 -0.12
N PHE A 53 -0.57 -7.95 0.22
CA PHE A 53 0.32 -9.04 -0.17
C PHE A 53 0.29 -9.31 -1.67
N ASP A 54 -0.87 -9.20 -2.32
CA ASP A 54 -1.04 -9.39 -3.77
C ASP A 54 -0.28 -8.33 -4.60
N LYS A 55 0.17 -7.23 -3.99
CA LYS A 55 1.04 -6.22 -4.63
C LYS A 55 2.51 -6.64 -4.69
N ILE A 56 2.92 -7.62 -3.88
CA ILE A 56 4.28 -8.18 -3.94
C ILE A 56 4.36 -9.12 -5.15
N GLU A 57 5.46 -9.01 -5.89
CA GLU A 57 5.71 -9.92 -7.02
C GLU A 57 5.69 -11.38 -6.57
N ASP A 58 5.01 -12.27 -7.32
CA ASP A 58 4.73 -13.67 -6.93
C ASP A 58 5.99 -14.46 -6.56
N THR A 59 7.10 -14.25 -7.28
CA THR A 59 8.36 -14.97 -6.98
C THR A 59 9.02 -14.42 -5.72
N ALA A 60 8.91 -13.12 -5.46
CA ALA A 60 9.40 -12.48 -4.25
C ALA A 60 8.58 -12.92 -3.03
N LEU A 61 7.24 -12.93 -3.14
CA LEU A 61 6.36 -13.42 -2.08
C LEU A 61 6.60 -14.89 -1.78
N SER A 62 6.72 -15.73 -2.82
CA SER A 62 7.01 -17.16 -2.66
C SER A 62 8.37 -17.39 -2.01
N GLY A 63 9.39 -16.59 -2.37
CA GLY A 63 10.72 -16.63 -1.75
C GLY A 63 10.67 -16.23 -0.28
N LEU A 64 9.95 -15.16 0.05
CA LEU A 64 9.77 -14.69 1.43
C LEU A 64 9.06 -15.74 2.29
N LEU A 65 7.97 -16.33 1.81
CA LEU A 65 7.23 -17.37 2.52
C LEU A 65 8.04 -18.67 2.73
N ALA A 66 9.06 -18.91 1.90
CA ALA A 66 9.96 -20.06 2.03
C ALA A 66 11.14 -19.81 3.00
N ASP A 67 11.45 -18.56 3.30
CA ASP A 67 12.53 -18.16 4.22
C ASP A 67 11.92 -17.64 5.54
N THR A 68 11.84 -18.52 6.53
CA THR A 68 11.20 -18.23 7.82
C THR A 68 11.89 -17.09 8.57
N ASP A 69 13.21 -16.95 8.45
CA ASP A 69 13.95 -15.89 9.13
C ASP A 69 13.66 -14.53 8.50
N ALA A 70 13.68 -14.45 7.15
CA ALA A 70 13.31 -13.25 6.42
C ALA A 70 11.83 -12.89 6.64
N LEU A 71 10.94 -13.88 6.62
CA LEU A 71 9.51 -13.68 6.88
C LEU A 71 9.28 -13.11 8.28
N SER A 72 9.96 -13.65 9.30
CA SER A 72 9.86 -13.16 10.68
C SER A 72 10.33 -11.72 10.79
N GLN A 73 11.42 -11.34 10.13
CA GLN A 73 11.92 -9.96 10.13
C GLN A 73 10.90 -9.00 9.50
N VAL A 74 10.37 -9.32 8.34
CA VAL A 74 9.33 -8.52 7.67
C VAL A 74 8.09 -8.38 8.56
N LEU A 75 7.59 -9.48 9.14
CA LEU A 75 6.41 -9.44 10.01
C LEU A 75 6.64 -8.62 11.29
N LEU A 76 7.81 -8.74 11.91
CA LEU A 76 8.16 -7.98 13.11
C LEU A 76 8.41 -6.49 12.83
N GLN A 77 8.70 -6.10 11.59
CA GLN A 77 8.77 -4.71 11.16
C GLN A 77 7.38 -4.04 11.15
N HIS A 78 6.32 -4.82 11.12
CA HIS A 78 4.94 -4.34 11.24
C HIS A 78 4.45 -4.21 12.68
N VAL A 79 5.29 -4.53 13.67
CA VAL A 79 4.89 -4.62 15.08
C VAL A 79 5.71 -3.66 15.92
N VAL A 80 5.05 -2.78 16.66
CA VAL A 80 5.62 -1.94 17.71
C VAL A 80 5.21 -2.52 19.06
N ALA A 81 6.15 -2.79 19.95
CA ALA A 81 5.88 -3.35 21.26
C ALA A 81 5.90 -2.29 22.36
N ASP A 82 5.28 -2.64 23.49
CA ASP A 82 5.25 -1.83 24.73
C ASP A 82 4.58 -0.46 24.59
N VAL A 83 3.93 -0.19 23.47
CA VAL A 83 3.20 1.07 23.24
C VAL A 83 1.94 0.84 22.43
N GLU A 84 0.88 1.53 22.82
CA GLU A 84 -0.35 1.62 22.07
C GLU A 84 -0.38 2.99 21.35
N VAL A 85 -0.08 2.99 20.06
CA VAL A 85 -0.10 4.20 19.23
C VAL A 85 -1.47 4.32 18.56
N GLY A 86 -2.28 5.26 19.02
CA GLY A 86 -3.51 5.63 18.32
C GLY A 86 -3.24 6.56 17.14
N ALA A 87 -4.22 6.73 16.26
CA ALA A 87 -4.11 7.63 15.11
C ALA A 87 -3.70 9.05 15.53
N VAL A 88 -4.23 9.57 16.63
CA VAL A 88 -3.89 10.91 17.13
C VAL A 88 -2.42 11.02 17.52
N ASP A 89 -1.87 9.99 18.15
CA ASP A 89 -0.47 9.94 18.55
C ASP A 89 0.44 9.78 17.32
N ALA A 90 0.04 8.94 16.36
CA ALA A 90 0.70 8.80 15.07
C ALA A 90 0.69 10.12 14.28
N PHE A 91 -0.42 10.86 14.29
CA PHE A 91 -0.48 12.22 13.72
C PHE A 91 0.47 13.20 14.42
N ALA A 92 0.69 13.06 15.72
CA ALA A 92 1.64 13.87 16.46
C ALA A 92 3.11 13.46 16.20
N ALA A 93 3.33 12.22 15.77
CA ALA A 93 4.64 11.66 15.45
C ALA A 93 5.12 11.95 14.02
N ASN A 94 4.38 12.74 13.25
CA ASN A 94 4.70 13.09 11.85
C ASN A 94 6.18 13.44 11.64
N GLY A 95 6.82 12.73 10.70
CA GLY A 95 8.25 12.86 10.42
C GLY A 95 9.17 12.22 11.47
N THR A 96 8.66 11.30 12.29
CA THR A 96 9.47 10.56 13.27
C THR A 96 9.58 9.09 12.89
N ALA A 97 10.72 8.48 13.24
CA ALA A 97 10.89 7.05 13.19
C ALA A 97 10.35 6.40 14.48
N VAL A 98 9.78 5.22 14.34
CA VAL A 98 9.25 4.41 15.45
C VAL A 98 9.96 3.07 15.45
N ASP A 99 10.54 2.70 16.60
CA ASP A 99 11.23 1.42 16.80
C ASP A 99 10.24 0.26 16.66
N THR A 100 10.53 -0.72 15.82
CA THR A 100 9.75 -1.95 15.69
C THR A 100 10.40 -3.14 16.40
N VAL A 101 9.65 -4.22 16.56
CA VAL A 101 10.15 -5.47 17.17
C VAL A 101 11.25 -6.13 16.33
N SER A 102 11.35 -5.84 15.04
CA SER A 102 12.44 -6.30 14.18
C SER A 102 13.79 -5.69 14.56
N GLY A 103 13.79 -4.55 15.25
CA GLY A 103 14.97 -3.73 15.55
C GLY A 103 15.26 -2.69 14.46
N GLU A 104 14.46 -2.63 13.42
CA GLU A 104 14.47 -1.58 12.41
C GLU A 104 13.37 -0.56 12.71
N ASP A 105 13.64 0.71 12.43
CA ASP A 105 12.66 1.78 12.60
C ASP A 105 11.73 1.84 11.40
N VAL A 106 10.50 2.30 11.61
CA VAL A 106 9.59 2.67 10.52
C VAL A 106 9.26 4.16 10.59
N ALA A 107 9.30 4.82 9.44
CA ALA A 107 8.91 6.22 9.34
C ALA A 107 7.39 6.36 9.39
N VAL A 108 6.91 7.28 10.24
CA VAL A 108 5.49 7.63 10.35
C VAL A 108 5.30 9.05 9.82
N ASP A 109 4.55 9.20 8.74
CA ASP A 109 4.34 10.46 8.06
C ASP A 109 2.86 10.77 7.85
N ILE A 110 2.54 12.06 7.81
CA ILE A 110 1.24 12.54 7.34
C ILE A 110 1.43 13.20 5.99
N ILE A 111 0.72 12.65 5.01
CA ILE A 111 0.72 13.21 3.67
C ILE A 111 -0.57 13.99 3.47
N ASN A 112 -0.42 15.24 3.06
CA ASN A 112 -1.51 16.04 2.55
C ASN A 112 -1.39 16.08 1.04
N PHE A 113 -2.25 15.37 0.35
CA PHE A 113 -2.35 15.45 -1.10
C PHE A 113 -2.95 16.80 -1.47
N THR A 114 -2.14 17.69 -2.04
CA THR A 114 -2.56 19.01 -2.51
C THR A 114 -2.65 19.04 -4.03
N GLN A 115 -3.56 19.85 -4.56
CA GLN A 115 -3.75 19.93 -6.00
C GLN A 115 -2.48 20.45 -6.69
N GLY A 116 -1.86 19.66 -7.55
CA GLY A 116 -0.77 20.07 -8.43
C GLY A 116 0.62 20.15 -7.82
N GLU A 117 0.82 19.68 -6.56
CA GLU A 117 2.13 19.82 -5.89
C GLU A 117 2.84 18.50 -5.58
N ASN A 118 2.38 17.38 -6.09
CA ASN A 118 2.87 16.08 -5.61
C ASN A 118 3.73 15.32 -6.58
N THR A 119 4.69 15.96 -7.23
CA THR A 119 5.78 15.15 -7.78
C THR A 119 7.01 15.98 -8.05
N GLN A 120 8.14 15.36 -7.81
CA GLN A 120 9.44 15.92 -8.17
C GLN A 120 9.62 15.98 -9.70
N ASP A 121 8.75 15.28 -10.47
CA ASP A 121 8.81 15.20 -11.94
C ASP A 121 7.51 15.60 -12.66
N ASP A 122 6.53 16.16 -11.95
CA ASP A 122 5.25 16.66 -12.50
C ASP A 122 4.40 15.63 -13.32
N GLU A 123 4.69 14.34 -13.26
CA GLU A 123 4.00 13.32 -14.08
C GLU A 123 2.74 12.77 -13.45
N VAL A 124 2.65 12.79 -12.10
CA VAL A 124 1.45 12.40 -11.33
C VAL A 124 0.99 13.58 -10.48
N ALA A 125 -0.29 13.84 -10.43
CA ALA A 125 -0.90 14.85 -9.59
C ALA A 125 -2.10 14.30 -8.83
N TYR A 126 -2.57 15.03 -7.83
CA TYR A 126 -3.77 14.71 -7.08
C TYR A 126 -4.91 15.68 -7.42
N ASP A 127 -6.04 15.13 -7.82
CA ASP A 127 -7.28 15.87 -8.02
C ASP A 127 -8.06 15.92 -6.70
N VAL A 128 -7.89 17.03 -5.98
CA VAL A 128 -8.54 17.29 -4.68
C VAL A 128 -10.06 17.23 -4.76
N ALA A 129 -10.63 17.66 -5.90
CA ALA A 129 -12.08 17.73 -6.06
C ALA A 129 -12.73 16.33 -6.13
N ASN A 130 -12.01 15.37 -6.69
CA ASN A 130 -12.48 14.00 -6.92
C ASN A 130 -11.76 12.95 -6.06
N GLY A 131 -10.74 13.35 -5.27
CA GLY A 131 -10.03 12.47 -4.37
C GLY A 131 -9.26 11.34 -5.07
N ARG A 132 -8.56 11.63 -6.20
CA ARG A 132 -7.90 10.59 -6.99
C ARG A 132 -6.61 11.07 -7.65
N LEU A 133 -5.77 10.13 -8.05
CA LEU A 133 -4.59 10.42 -8.85
C LEU A 133 -4.96 10.70 -10.31
N VAL A 134 -4.27 11.69 -10.88
CA VAL A 134 -4.39 12.11 -12.27
C VAL A 134 -3.01 12.35 -12.86
N GLY A 135 -2.91 12.42 -14.19
CA GLY A 135 -1.69 12.86 -14.84
C GLY A 135 -1.29 14.26 -14.38
N GLY A 136 -0.03 14.44 -14.04
CA GLY A 136 0.55 15.72 -13.64
C GLY A 136 0.86 16.62 -14.83
N ALA A 137 1.35 17.84 -14.55
CA ALA A 137 1.64 18.84 -15.58
C ALA A 137 2.77 18.42 -16.54
N GLY A 138 3.65 17.51 -16.10
CA GLY A 138 4.73 16.95 -16.94
C GLY A 138 4.26 15.82 -17.86
N SER A 139 3.09 15.27 -17.61
CA SER A 139 2.51 14.20 -18.44
C SER A 139 1.79 14.76 -19.67
N ASP A 140 1.82 14.02 -20.79
CA ASP A 140 1.07 14.35 -22.00
C ASP A 140 -0.44 14.39 -21.78
N ASN A 141 -0.93 13.76 -20.70
CA ASN A 141 -2.34 13.66 -20.32
C ASN A 141 -2.62 14.33 -18.96
N ALA A 142 -2.17 15.58 -18.80
CA ALA A 142 -2.36 16.32 -17.57
C ALA A 142 -3.84 16.44 -17.17
N GLY A 143 -4.17 16.07 -15.93
CA GLY A 143 -5.50 16.09 -15.35
C GLY A 143 -6.40 14.90 -15.74
N PHE A 144 -5.95 14.00 -16.59
CA PHE A 144 -6.67 12.75 -16.90
C PHE A 144 -6.52 11.75 -15.76
N THR A 145 -7.58 11.01 -15.49
CA THR A 145 -7.62 10.01 -14.40
C THR A 145 -6.59 8.90 -14.61
N LEU A 146 -5.95 8.49 -13.53
CA LEU A 146 -5.05 7.34 -13.50
C LEU A 146 -5.76 6.10 -12.96
N TYR A 147 -5.50 4.98 -13.61
CA TYR A 147 -6.10 3.69 -13.35
C TYR A 147 -5.03 2.64 -13.06
N THR A 148 -5.43 1.59 -12.35
CA THR A 148 -4.66 0.37 -12.13
C THR A 148 -5.38 -0.84 -12.73
N PHE A 149 -4.62 -1.87 -13.08
CA PHE A 149 -5.10 -3.11 -13.69
C PHE A 149 -4.92 -4.28 -12.71
N ASP A 150 -5.99 -5.01 -12.39
CA ASP A 150 -5.92 -6.09 -11.38
C ASP A 150 -5.05 -7.28 -11.83
N ASN A 151 -4.93 -7.50 -13.14
CA ASN A 151 -4.02 -8.54 -13.63
C ASN A 151 -2.53 -8.19 -13.51
N ASP A 152 -2.19 -6.98 -13.05
CA ASP A 152 -0.81 -6.61 -12.69
C ASP A 152 -0.45 -7.00 -11.25
N LEU A 153 -1.44 -7.38 -10.43
CA LEU A 153 -1.17 -7.88 -9.08
C LEU A 153 -0.26 -9.13 -9.14
N GLY A 154 0.75 -9.17 -8.27
CA GLY A 154 1.72 -10.25 -8.22
C GLY A 154 2.69 -10.30 -9.41
N SER A 155 2.72 -9.29 -10.27
CA SER A 155 3.60 -9.25 -11.46
C SER A 155 4.76 -8.26 -11.27
N ALA A 156 5.96 -8.67 -11.67
CA ALA A 156 7.16 -7.82 -11.68
C ALA A 156 7.16 -6.76 -12.79
N THR A 157 6.17 -6.78 -13.69
CA THR A 157 6.06 -5.84 -14.82
C THR A 157 4.60 -5.65 -15.20
N SER A 158 4.34 -4.69 -16.09
CA SER A 158 2.99 -4.50 -16.64
C SER A 158 2.54 -5.69 -17.51
N ASN A 159 1.32 -6.16 -17.29
CA ASN A 159 0.65 -7.16 -18.12
C ASN A 159 -0.20 -6.54 -19.25
N CYS A 160 -0.35 -5.22 -19.26
CA CYS A 160 -1.04 -4.51 -20.32
C CYS A 160 -0.04 -4.02 -21.38
N ASN A 161 0.16 -4.83 -22.42
CA ASN A 161 1.10 -4.59 -23.51
C ASN A 161 0.36 -4.62 -24.86
N ASP A 162 1.03 -4.25 -25.94
CA ASP A 162 0.51 -4.28 -27.33
C ASP A 162 -0.87 -3.59 -27.45
N ALA A 163 -1.86 -4.28 -27.98
CA ALA A 163 -3.22 -3.75 -28.17
C ALA A 163 -3.91 -3.32 -26.86
N CYS A 164 -3.53 -3.88 -25.72
CA CYS A 164 -3.99 -3.39 -24.42
C CYS A 164 -3.48 -1.98 -24.18
N ALA A 165 -2.20 -1.73 -24.42
CA ALA A 165 -1.56 -0.42 -24.22
C ALA A 165 -2.07 0.66 -25.19
N ASP A 166 -2.68 0.29 -26.30
CA ASP A 166 -3.36 1.25 -27.19
C ASP A 166 -4.65 1.82 -26.56
N THR A 167 -5.30 1.03 -25.70
CA THR A 167 -6.55 1.41 -24.99
C THR A 167 -6.25 1.94 -23.59
N TRP A 168 -5.28 1.34 -22.92
CA TRP A 168 -4.84 1.69 -21.58
C TRP A 168 -3.38 2.13 -21.64
N MET A 169 -3.21 3.41 -21.93
CA MET A 169 -1.90 4.01 -22.18
C MET A 169 -1.09 4.05 -20.87
N PRO A 170 0.11 3.47 -20.83
CA PRO A 170 0.94 3.53 -19.63
C PRO A 170 1.35 4.98 -19.35
N LEU A 171 1.38 5.37 -18.09
CA LEU A 171 2.05 6.59 -17.66
C LEU A 171 3.55 6.34 -17.65
N LEU A 172 4.24 6.76 -18.71
CA LEU A 172 5.69 6.60 -18.82
C LEU A 172 6.43 7.69 -18.05
N VAL A 173 7.54 7.30 -17.42
CA VAL A 173 8.40 8.16 -16.62
C VAL A 173 9.85 8.06 -17.10
N THR A 174 10.64 9.09 -16.86
CA THR A 174 12.04 9.13 -17.29
C THR A 174 13.01 8.63 -16.25
N ASP A 175 12.60 8.60 -14.98
CA ASP A 175 13.41 8.15 -13.85
C ASP A 175 12.73 6.97 -13.12
N ALA A 176 13.54 5.93 -12.83
CA ALA A 176 13.12 4.77 -12.06
C ALA A 176 12.72 5.11 -10.59
N ASN A 177 13.14 6.27 -10.11
CA ASN A 177 12.89 6.77 -8.76
C ASN A 177 11.98 8.01 -8.74
N ALA A 178 11.05 8.14 -9.68
CA ALA A 178 10.05 9.22 -9.69
C ALA A 178 9.28 9.23 -8.36
N SER A 179 9.82 9.83 -7.33
CA SER A 179 9.19 9.81 -6.02
C SER A 179 9.51 11.04 -5.17
N GLY A 180 8.52 11.76 -4.86
CA GLY A 180 8.36 12.64 -3.70
C GLY A 180 7.05 12.34 -3.02
N THR A 181 6.20 11.49 -3.62
CA THR A 181 4.93 11.03 -3.04
C THR A 181 5.10 9.59 -2.59
N PRO A 182 4.93 9.29 -1.30
CA PRO A 182 4.96 7.93 -0.80
C PRO A 182 4.04 7.00 -1.58
N GLY A 183 4.54 5.81 -1.88
CA GLY A 183 3.85 4.83 -2.70
C GLY A 183 4.02 5.01 -4.21
N LEU A 184 4.59 6.15 -4.69
CA LEU A 184 5.01 6.27 -6.09
C LEU A 184 6.38 5.67 -6.31
N SER A 185 6.52 4.90 -7.39
CA SER A 185 7.75 4.28 -7.87
C SER A 185 7.63 4.03 -9.37
N SER A 186 8.47 3.19 -9.93
CA SER A 186 8.39 2.81 -11.34
C SER A 186 8.75 1.35 -11.58
N VAL A 187 8.31 0.81 -12.71
CA VAL A 187 8.61 -0.54 -13.17
C VAL A 187 9.08 -0.51 -14.62
N GLU A 188 10.04 -1.35 -14.96
CA GLU A 188 10.46 -1.54 -16.34
C GLU A 188 9.46 -2.42 -17.09
N ARG A 189 8.97 -1.94 -18.23
CA ARG A 189 8.09 -2.66 -19.15
C ARG A 189 8.89 -3.61 -20.04
N ASN A 190 8.21 -4.53 -20.72
CA ASN A 190 8.82 -5.50 -21.65
C ASN A 190 9.53 -4.85 -22.82
N ASP A 191 9.24 -3.59 -23.16
CA ASP A 191 9.88 -2.82 -24.24
C ASP A 191 11.07 -1.97 -23.75
N GLY A 192 11.40 -2.04 -22.43
CA GLY A 192 12.47 -1.29 -21.80
C GLY A 192 12.09 0.13 -21.38
N SER A 193 10.83 0.56 -21.59
CA SER A 193 10.36 1.84 -21.06
C SER A 193 10.06 1.73 -19.56
N MET A 194 10.17 2.85 -18.84
CA MET A 194 9.79 2.92 -17.42
C MET A 194 8.39 3.43 -17.28
N GLN A 195 7.56 2.76 -16.49
CA GLN A 195 6.18 3.13 -16.19
C GLN A 195 6.02 3.46 -14.72
N ALA A 196 5.37 4.56 -14.41
CA ALA A 196 5.03 4.93 -13.04
C ALA A 196 4.16 3.85 -12.39
N THR A 197 4.41 3.61 -11.10
CA THR A 197 3.60 2.74 -10.26
C THR A 197 3.14 3.51 -9.02
N PHE A 198 1.98 3.12 -8.49
CA PHE A 198 1.53 3.56 -7.19
C PHE A 198 1.28 2.33 -6.31
N GLN A 199 1.99 2.27 -5.18
CA GLN A 199 1.98 1.11 -4.27
C GLN A 199 2.23 -0.21 -5.02
N GLY A 200 3.26 -0.23 -5.89
CA GLY A 200 3.64 -1.38 -6.70
C GLY A 200 2.74 -1.66 -7.93
N ARG A 201 1.63 -0.94 -8.11
CA ARG A 201 0.72 -1.15 -9.25
C ARG A 201 1.01 -0.17 -10.39
N PRO A 202 1.25 -0.63 -11.62
CA PRO A 202 1.43 0.22 -12.79
C PRO A 202 0.24 1.15 -13.03
N LEU A 203 0.52 2.40 -13.44
CA LEU A 203 -0.47 3.44 -13.67
C LEU A 203 -0.73 3.64 -15.17
N TYR A 204 -2.02 3.79 -15.51
CA TYR A 204 -2.49 3.90 -16.88
C TYR A 204 -3.49 5.05 -17.06
N PHE A 205 -3.58 5.56 -18.28
CA PHE A 205 -4.68 6.38 -18.75
C PHE A 205 -5.64 5.55 -19.59
N PHE A 206 -6.91 5.94 -19.65
CA PHE A 206 -7.90 5.30 -20.49
C PHE A 206 -8.14 6.11 -21.76
N ALA A 207 -7.97 5.50 -22.93
CA ALA A 207 -8.06 6.19 -24.24
C ALA A 207 -9.45 6.79 -24.52
N ASN A 208 -10.51 6.31 -23.87
CA ASN A 208 -11.86 6.84 -24.03
C ASN A 208 -12.19 7.99 -23.06
N ASP A 209 -11.33 8.30 -22.10
CA ASP A 209 -11.41 9.56 -21.39
C ASP A 209 -11.00 10.68 -22.36
N SER A 210 -11.92 11.55 -22.70
CA SER A 210 -11.73 12.59 -23.74
C SER A 210 -11.35 13.95 -23.15
N ALA A 211 -11.46 14.10 -21.84
CA ALA A 211 -11.16 15.32 -21.11
C ALA A 211 -10.64 15.03 -19.70
N ALA A 212 -9.84 15.97 -19.17
CA ALA A 212 -9.41 15.95 -17.79
C ALA A 212 -10.61 15.83 -16.83
N GLY A 213 -10.45 15.02 -15.78
CA GLY A 213 -11.49 14.76 -14.78
C GLY A 213 -12.53 13.70 -15.18
N GLU A 214 -12.54 13.19 -16.42
CA GLU A 214 -13.35 12.02 -16.77
C GLU A 214 -12.84 10.76 -16.06
N ASN A 215 -13.74 9.80 -15.84
CA ASN A 215 -13.48 8.56 -15.10
C ASN A 215 -14.21 7.38 -15.75
N SER A 216 -14.19 7.32 -17.08
CA SER A 216 -14.95 6.32 -17.83
C SER A 216 -14.32 4.93 -17.80
N GLY A 217 -13.07 4.84 -17.34
CA GLY A 217 -12.32 3.59 -17.21
C GLY A 217 -12.59 2.82 -15.93
N ASP A 218 -13.21 3.44 -14.93
CA ASP A 218 -13.46 2.80 -13.65
C ASP A 218 -14.49 1.67 -13.78
N GLY A 219 -14.15 0.49 -13.24
CA GLY A 219 -14.99 -0.72 -13.32
C GLY A 219 -15.01 -1.41 -14.68
N VAL A 220 -14.22 -0.98 -15.66
CA VAL A 220 -14.20 -1.63 -16.99
C VAL A 220 -13.72 -3.08 -16.85
N ASN A 221 -14.56 -4.01 -17.35
CA ASN A 221 -14.37 -5.46 -17.27
C ASN A 221 -14.15 -6.00 -15.84
N ASP A 222 -14.53 -5.25 -14.82
CA ASP A 222 -14.34 -5.57 -13.39
C ASP A 222 -12.86 -5.82 -13.01
N VAL A 223 -11.90 -5.29 -13.78
CA VAL A 223 -10.45 -5.43 -13.56
C VAL A 223 -9.67 -4.11 -13.65
N TRP A 224 -10.35 -3.01 -13.96
CA TRP A 224 -9.76 -1.67 -14.00
C TRP A 224 -10.38 -0.79 -12.94
N SER A 225 -9.55 -0.12 -12.16
CA SER A 225 -10.00 0.77 -11.09
C SER A 225 -9.22 2.08 -11.11
N ASN A 226 -9.89 3.19 -10.88
CA ASN A 226 -9.21 4.45 -10.64
C ASN A 226 -8.45 4.41 -9.30
N VAL A 227 -7.43 5.25 -9.14
CA VAL A 227 -6.68 5.36 -7.89
C VAL A 227 -7.28 6.47 -7.03
N THR A 228 -8.13 6.09 -6.08
CA THR A 228 -8.72 7.01 -5.10
C THR A 228 -7.92 7.05 -3.80
N LEU A 229 -7.73 8.26 -3.26
CA LEU A 229 -6.98 8.49 -2.03
C LEU A 229 -7.70 9.53 -1.14
N PRO A 230 -7.62 9.43 0.19
CA PRO A 230 -8.04 10.52 1.06
C PRO A 230 -7.12 11.73 0.88
N GLN A 231 -7.64 12.93 1.05
CA GLN A 231 -6.83 14.17 0.94
C GLN A 231 -5.68 14.21 1.95
N THR A 232 -5.87 13.60 3.11
CA THR A 232 -4.84 13.45 4.15
C THR A 232 -4.73 11.98 4.48
N ALA A 233 -3.54 11.42 4.40
CA ALA A 233 -3.27 10.03 4.73
C ALA A 233 -2.21 9.93 5.82
N LEU A 234 -2.40 9.02 6.77
CA LEU A 234 -1.35 8.49 7.61
C LEU A 234 -0.59 7.44 6.80
N VAL A 235 0.72 7.54 6.80
CA VAL A 235 1.60 6.65 6.05
C VAL A 235 2.66 6.09 6.98
N VAL A 236 2.92 4.81 6.90
CA VAL A 236 3.96 4.12 7.65
C VAL A 236 4.87 3.43 6.65
N GLU A 237 6.11 3.86 6.57
CA GLU A 237 7.12 3.38 5.61
C GLU A 237 6.58 3.28 4.16
N GLY A 238 5.93 4.34 3.70
CA GLY A 238 5.31 4.38 2.38
C GLY A 238 3.96 3.67 2.24
N ALA A 239 3.55 2.85 3.20
CA ALA A 239 2.25 2.19 3.21
C ALA A 239 1.16 3.11 3.75
N ILE A 240 0.09 3.34 2.99
CA ILE A 240 -1.06 4.13 3.43
C ILE A 240 -1.88 3.33 4.45
N VAL A 241 -2.19 3.97 5.58
CA VAL A 241 -3.10 3.43 6.59
C VAL A 241 -4.54 3.72 6.16
N THR A 242 -5.33 2.69 5.92
CA THR A 242 -6.72 2.78 5.46
C THR A 242 -7.73 2.76 6.58
N THR A 243 -7.41 2.07 7.66
CA THR A 243 -8.24 2.00 8.86
C THR A 243 -7.37 2.11 10.09
N THR A 244 -7.75 2.99 11.00
CA THR A 244 -7.02 3.24 12.24
C THR A 244 -7.81 2.76 13.46
N ASP A 245 -7.10 2.56 14.58
CA ASP A 245 -7.66 2.42 15.92
C ASP A 245 -8.62 1.23 16.12
N ILE A 246 -8.36 0.11 15.44
CA ILE A 246 -9.06 -1.14 15.75
C ILE A 246 -8.52 -1.64 17.09
N LYS A 247 -9.34 -1.59 18.13
CA LYS A 247 -8.94 -1.93 19.49
C LYS A 247 -8.99 -3.43 19.73
N ALA A 248 -7.90 -3.94 20.32
CA ALA A 248 -7.77 -5.30 20.81
C ALA A 248 -7.53 -5.28 22.32
N SER A 249 -7.67 -6.44 23.00
CA SER A 249 -7.37 -6.58 24.43
C SER A 249 -5.89 -6.33 24.77
N ASN A 250 -5.01 -6.58 23.81
CA ASN A 250 -3.57 -6.42 23.93
C ASN A 250 -2.97 -5.36 22.99
N GLY A 251 -3.74 -4.35 22.60
CA GLY A 251 -3.23 -3.21 21.85
C GLY A 251 -4.14 -2.66 20.75
N THR A 252 -3.52 -2.13 19.71
CA THR A 252 -4.22 -1.49 18.58
C THR A 252 -3.71 -2.04 17.25
N LEU A 253 -4.63 -2.25 16.32
CA LEU A 253 -4.34 -2.67 14.96
C LEU A 253 -4.74 -1.55 13.97
N HIS A 254 -3.86 -1.26 13.03
CA HIS A 254 -4.09 -0.36 11.90
C HIS A 254 -3.96 -1.14 10.60
N ILE A 255 -4.91 -0.96 9.68
CA ILE A 255 -4.89 -1.64 8.39
C ILE A 255 -4.07 -0.83 7.40
N ILE A 256 -3.15 -1.48 6.70
CA ILE A 256 -2.31 -0.87 5.67
C ILE A 256 -2.52 -1.53 4.31
N GLU A 257 -2.33 -0.75 3.24
CA GLU A 257 -2.53 -1.19 1.84
C GLU A 257 -1.31 -1.83 1.20
N SER A 258 -0.14 -1.77 1.84
CA SER A 258 1.09 -2.36 1.33
C SER A 258 1.83 -3.04 2.46
N VAL A 259 2.56 -4.10 2.15
CA VAL A 259 3.48 -4.74 3.10
C VAL A 259 4.73 -3.87 3.22
N ILE A 260 5.20 -3.64 4.45
CA ILE A 260 6.45 -2.93 4.72
C ILE A 260 7.61 -3.89 4.41
N THR A 261 8.41 -3.57 3.39
CA THR A 261 9.43 -4.49 2.84
C THR A 261 10.84 -3.91 2.75
N GLU A 262 11.15 -2.85 3.51
CA GLU A 262 12.49 -2.21 3.42
C GLU A 262 13.66 -3.17 3.65
N THR A 263 13.45 -4.28 4.36
CA THR A 263 14.49 -5.29 4.64
C THR A 263 14.79 -6.23 3.47
N LEU A 264 14.05 -6.12 2.33
CA LEU A 264 14.20 -7.01 1.17
C LEU A 264 15.09 -6.45 0.06
N ASN A 265 15.80 -5.32 0.29
CA ASN A 265 16.74 -4.72 -0.68
C ASN A 265 18.18 -5.21 -0.49
#